data_96f56195040337e8e5953e2f52cfd03c
#
_entry.id   96f56195040337e8e5953e2f52cfd03c
#
_cell.length_a   1.000
_cell.length_b   1.000
_cell.length_c   1.000
_cell.angle_alpha   90.00
_cell.angle_beta   90.00
_cell.angle_gamma   90.00
#
_symmetry.space_group_name_H-M   'P 1'
#
loop_
_entity.id
_entity.type
_entity.pdbx_description
1 polymer ?
#
loop_
_entity_poly.entity_id
_entity_poly.type
_entity_poly.pdbx_seq_one_letter_code
_entity_poly.pdbx_strand_id
1 'polypeptide(L)'
;MQVCYFASDFHLGAPTKEQSKARELSIIRWLDYAATDATDIYLVGDVFDFWFEYAAVIPKGFSRFFGKLAELSDRGIQLHFFYGNHDMWVKDYFSEEFGMKIYANPIELSLYGKRIYVGHGDGLGPGDRGYKLIKLFLRSTLCQWAFARIHPNFGIGLARFFSGKSREGTEHEHQFLGFEKEWLYQFAETKQQTDPHDYYIFGHRHLPFALPINKGTYYNLGEWITYQTFLKIDSDLPQYYQWDGHQAISYDPPYGIAQ
;
A
#
# COMPACT_ATOMS: atom_id res chain seq x y z
N MET A 1 5.28 0.20 24.44
CA MET A 1 6.03 -0.54 23.41
C MET A 1 5.36 -0.18 22.10
N GLN A 2 6.10 0.14 21.06
CA GLN A 2 5.50 0.51 19.78
C GLN A 2 5.26 -0.76 18.94
N VAL A 3 4.05 -0.96 18.44
CA VAL A 3 3.68 -2.12 17.60
C VAL A 3 3.12 -1.59 16.29
N CYS A 4 3.83 -1.87 15.20
CA CYS A 4 3.51 -1.33 13.87
C CYS A 4 3.08 -2.45 12.92
N TYR A 5 1.96 -2.24 12.25
CA TYR A 5 1.46 -3.11 11.19
C TYR A 5 1.58 -2.43 9.84
N PHE A 6 2.00 -3.16 8.81
CA PHE A 6 2.16 -2.65 7.44
C PHE A 6 1.44 -3.57 6.45
N ALA A 7 0.54 -3.01 5.67
CA ALA A 7 -0.15 -3.71 4.59
C ALA A 7 -0.35 -2.76 3.41
N SER A 8 -0.48 -3.30 2.19
CA SER A 8 -0.67 -2.53 0.96
C SER A 8 -1.58 -3.25 -0.02
N ASP A 9 -1.90 -2.58 -1.12
CA ASP A 9 -2.51 -3.18 -2.30
C ASP A 9 -3.84 -3.90 -2.00
N PHE A 10 -4.73 -3.22 -1.27
CA PHE A 10 -6.06 -3.72 -0.97
C PHE A 10 -6.98 -3.70 -2.20
N HIS A 11 -6.78 -2.75 -3.12
CA HIS A 11 -7.59 -2.56 -4.33
C HIS A 11 -9.10 -2.66 -4.08
N LEU A 12 -9.59 -1.99 -3.04
CA LEU A 12 -11.01 -1.93 -2.75
C LEU A 12 -11.76 -1.26 -3.92
N GLY A 13 -12.77 -1.94 -4.42
CA GLY A 13 -13.51 -1.53 -5.62
C GLY A 13 -13.32 -2.44 -6.82
N ALA A 14 -12.29 -3.30 -6.82
CA ALA A 14 -11.93 -4.20 -7.90
C ALA A 14 -11.92 -5.67 -7.45
N PRO A 15 -11.89 -6.68 -8.35
CA PRO A 15 -12.30 -6.56 -9.76
C PRO A 15 -13.82 -6.46 -9.89
N THR A 16 -14.60 -7.14 -9.03
CA THR A 16 -16.07 -7.05 -8.96
C THR A 16 -16.51 -6.46 -7.61
N LYS A 17 -17.75 -6.00 -7.57
CA LYS A 17 -18.34 -5.46 -6.35
C LYS A 17 -18.42 -6.50 -5.23
N GLU A 18 -18.76 -7.73 -5.58
CA GLU A 18 -18.90 -8.87 -4.66
C GLU A 18 -17.55 -9.27 -4.06
N GLN A 19 -16.54 -9.43 -4.91
CA GLN A 19 -15.17 -9.77 -4.48
C GLN A 19 -14.55 -8.65 -3.64
N SER A 20 -14.72 -7.40 -4.06
CA SER A 20 -14.28 -6.25 -3.28
C SER A 20 -14.95 -6.20 -1.91
N LYS A 21 -16.25 -6.52 -1.84
CA LYS A 21 -16.99 -6.55 -0.58
C LYS A 21 -16.51 -7.66 0.36
N ALA A 22 -16.25 -8.84 -0.19
CA ALA A 22 -15.69 -9.95 0.60
C ALA A 22 -14.31 -9.59 1.16
N ARG A 23 -13.46 -8.95 0.34
CA ARG A 23 -12.14 -8.49 0.75
C ARG A 23 -12.23 -7.36 1.79
N GLU A 24 -13.13 -6.37 1.62
CA GLU A 24 -13.39 -5.34 2.63
C GLU A 24 -13.70 -5.97 4.00
N LEU A 25 -14.54 -6.99 4.04
CA LEU A 25 -14.88 -7.69 5.29
C LEU A 25 -13.69 -8.48 5.87
N SER A 26 -12.83 -9.05 5.02
CA SER A 26 -11.60 -9.71 5.46
C SER A 26 -10.61 -8.69 6.07
N ILE A 27 -10.44 -7.55 5.43
CA ILE A 27 -9.58 -6.44 5.90
C ILE A 27 -10.08 -5.91 7.24
N ILE A 28 -11.41 -5.76 7.42
CA ILE A 28 -11.97 -5.29 8.69
C ILE A 28 -11.65 -6.26 9.82
N ARG A 29 -11.77 -7.59 9.59
CA ARG A 29 -11.37 -8.59 10.60
C ARG A 29 -9.89 -8.57 10.91
N TRP A 30 -9.04 -8.35 9.90
CA TRP A 30 -7.61 -8.15 10.11
C TRP A 30 -7.32 -6.87 10.91
N LEU A 31 -8.02 -5.77 10.65
CA LEU A 31 -7.90 -4.55 11.43
C LEU A 31 -8.36 -4.76 12.88
N ASP A 32 -9.39 -5.58 13.13
CA ASP A 32 -9.79 -6.00 14.48
C ASP A 32 -8.66 -6.77 15.18
N TYR A 33 -8.02 -7.69 14.47
CA TYR A 33 -6.87 -8.43 14.98
C TYR A 33 -5.69 -7.47 15.28
N ALA A 34 -5.31 -6.63 14.33
CA ALA A 34 -4.21 -5.67 14.52
C ALA A 34 -4.48 -4.73 15.70
N ALA A 35 -5.73 -4.29 15.88
CA ALA A 35 -6.15 -3.40 16.95
C ALA A 35 -6.02 -3.98 18.36
N THR A 36 -5.68 -5.26 18.52
CA THR A 36 -5.47 -5.87 19.83
C THR A 36 -4.19 -5.37 20.49
N ASP A 37 -3.18 -4.98 19.70
CA ASP A 37 -1.89 -4.53 20.21
C ASP A 37 -1.23 -3.39 19.39
N ALA A 38 -1.78 -3.03 18.22
CA ALA A 38 -1.22 -1.98 17.37
C ALA A 38 -1.17 -0.62 18.07
N THR A 39 -0.04 0.06 17.95
CA THR A 39 0.07 1.51 18.19
C THR A 39 -0.06 2.29 16.89
N ASP A 40 0.42 1.70 15.79
CA ASP A 40 0.45 2.32 14.46
C ASP A 40 0.06 1.31 13.38
N ILE A 41 -0.76 1.72 12.42
CA ILE A 41 -1.12 0.93 11.24
C ILE A 41 -0.79 1.72 9.98
N TYR A 42 0.07 1.15 9.13
CA TYR A 42 0.54 1.73 7.88
C TYR A 42 -0.16 1.08 6.70
N LEU A 43 -1.01 1.84 6.01
CA LEU A 43 -1.62 1.48 4.74
C LEU A 43 -0.70 2.01 3.62
N VAL A 44 0.09 1.12 3.02
CA VAL A 44 1.22 1.48 2.18
C VAL A 44 0.81 1.58 0.70
N GLY A 45 -0.28 2.31 0.43
CA GLY A 45 -0.78 2.64 -0.90
C GLY A 45 -1.66 1.57 -1.54
N ASP A 46 -2.36 1.96 -2.60
CA ASP A 46 -3.31 1.15 -3.36
C ASP A 46 -4.39 0.49 -2.48
N VAL A 47 -4.84 1.23 -1.48
CA VAL A 47 -5.97 0.83 -0.64
C VAL A 47 -7.25 0.76 -1.48
N PHE A 48 -7.42 1.70 -2.40
CA PHE A 48 -8.54 1.74 -3.32
C PHE A 48 -8.07 1.51 -4.76
N ASP A 49 -8.88 0.82 -5.56
CA ASP A 49 -8.63 0.63 -6.98
C ASP A 49 -8.72 1.94 -7.79
N PHE A 50 -9.43 2.91 -7.26
CA PHE A 50 -9.48 4.30 -7.70
C PHE A 50 -10.00 5.18 -6.58
N TRP A 51 -9.34 6.32 -6.36
CA TRP A 51 -9.77 7.34 -5.43
C TRP A 51 -9.65 8.74 -6.03
N PHE A 52 -10.65 9.57 -5.84
CA PHE A 52 -10.63 11.00 -6.13
C PHE A 52 -11.55 11.74 -5.17
N GLU A 53 -11.04 12.77 -4.53
CA GLU A 53 -11.82 13.67 -3.68
C GLU A 53 -12.27 14.89 -4.46
N TYR A 54 -13.59 14.99 -4.68
CA TYR A 54 -14.23 16.23 -5.10
C TYR A 54 -14.42 17.13 -3.87
N ALA A 55 -14.74 18.42 -4.10
CA ALA A 55 -14.91 19.36 -2.98
C ALA A 55 -16.02 18.97 -1.98
N ALA A 56 -17.03 18.22 -2.40
CA ALA A 56 -18.18 17.88 -1.56
C ALA A 56 -18.58 16.39 -1.65
N VAL A 57 -17.86 15.57 -2.42
CA VAL A 57 -18.21 14.16 -2.60
C VAL A 57 -16.97 13.28 -2.75
N ILE A 58 -17.06 12.06 -2.24
CA ILE A 58 -16.07 11.00 -2.38
C ILE A 58 -16.72 9.80 -3.12
N PRO A 59 -15.92 8.85 -3.63
CA PRO A 59 -16.44 7.60 -4.16
C PRO A 59 -17.30 6.86 -3.14
N LYS A 60 -18.51 6.47 -3.52
CA LYS A 60 -19.43 5.73 -2.64
C LYS A 60 -19.02 4.28 -2.48
N GLY A 61 -19.30 3.72 -1.33
CA GLY A 61 -18.92 2.39 -0.89
C GLY A 61 -18.01 2.46 0.32
N PHE A 62 -17.47 1.33 0.70
CA PHE A 62 -16.45 1.23 1.76
C PHE A 62 -16.88 1.74 3.15
N SER A 63 -18.19 1.91 3.39
CA SER A 63 -18.71 2.50 4.65
C SER A 63 -18.29 1.71 5.88
N ARG A 64 -18.13 0.39 5.77
CA ARG A 64 -17.66 -0.44 6.89
C ARG A 64 -16.18 -0.26 7.15
N PHE A 65 -15.39 -0.16 6.07
CA PHE A 65 -13.96 0.13 6.17
C PHE A 65 -13.73 1.50 6.81
N PHE A 66 -14.45 2.54 6.38
CA PHE A 66 -14.38 3.87 6.98
C PHE A 66 -14.82 3.86 8.45
N GLY A 67 -15.91 3.16 8.77
CA GLY A 67 -16.34 3.00 10.16
C GLY A 67 -15.27 2.31 11.03
N LYS A 68 -14.51 1.34 10.47
CA LYS A 68 -13.40 0.70 11.16
C LYS A 68 -12.22 1.66 11.34
N LEU A 69 -11.88 2.48 10.33
CA LEU A 69 -10.82 3.49 10.46
C LEU A 69 -11.17 4.53 11.55
N ALA A 70 -12.43 5.00 11.59
CA ALA A 70 -12.91 5.89 12.64
C ALA A 70 -12.77 5.27 14.04
N GLU A 71 -13.25 4.02 14.21
CA GLU A 71 -13.13 3.28 15.48
C GLU A 71 -11.67 3.15 15.94
N LEU A 72 -10.75 2.81 15.01
CA LEU A 72 -9.32 2.67 15.34
C LEU A 72 -8.72 4.01 15.77
N SER A 73 -9.05 5.08 15.07
CA SER A 73 -8.64 6.44 15.41
C SER A 73 -9.16 6.86 16.78
N ASP A 74 -10.45 6.63 17.07
CA ASP A 74 -11.08 6.93 18.36
C ASP A 74 -10.44 6.13 19.51
N ARG A 75 -9.89 4.95 19.23
CA ARG A 75 -9.12 4.15 20.19
C ARG A 75 -7.68 4.64 20.36
N GLY A 76 -7.26 5.67 19.63
CA GLY A 76 -5.93 6.26 19.70
C GLY A 76 -4.86 5.51 18.91
N ILE A 77 -5.22 4.60 18.02
CA ILE A 77 -4.28 3.94 17.10
C ILE A 77 -3.93 4.93 15.99
N GLN A 78 -2.64 5.22 15.80
CA GLN A 78 -2.21 6.12 14.76
C GLN A 78 -2.29 5.45 13.38
N LEU A 79 -3.08 6.03 12.50
CA LEU A 79 -3.25 5.54 11.14
C LEU A 79 -2.36 6.33 10.18
N HIS A 80 -1.74 5.63 9.24
CA HIS A 80 -0.85 6.17 8.22
C HIS A 80 -1.29 5.71 6.84
N PHE A 81 -1.31 6.62 5.86
CA PHE A 81 -1.71 6.34 4.49
C PHE A 81 -0.65 6.83 3.51
N PHE A 82 -0.15 5.95 2.67
CA PHE A 82 0.72 6.31 1.56
C PHE A 82 -0.06 6.38 0.27
N TYR A 83 0.28 7.32 -0.60
CA TYR A 83 -0.24 7.29 -1.96
C TYR A 83 0.30 6.08 -2.71
N GLY A 84 -0.61 5.31 -3.30
CA GLY A 84 -0.30 4.39 -4.38
C GLY A 84 -0.55 5.01 -5.75
N ASN A 85 -0.42 4.23 -6.80
CA ASN A 85 -0.71 4.70 -8.16
C ASN A 85 -2.22 4.74 -8.46
N HIS A 86 -3.02 3.98 -7.75
CA HIS A 86 -4.48 3.96 -7.90
C HIS A 86 -5.22 4.99 -7.02
N ASP A 87 -4.62 5.42 -5.93
CA ASP A 87 -5.24 6.33 -4.96
C ASP A 87 -4.40 7.59 -4.66
N MET A 88 -3.56 8.00 -5.63
CA MET A 88 -2.69 9.19 -5.50
C MET A 88 -3.44 10.53 -5.39
N TRP A 89 -4.76 10.53 -5.56
CA TRP A 89 -5.61 11.73 -5.50
C TRP A 89 -6.39 11.84 -4.18
N VAL A 90 -5.89 11.18 -3.15
CA VAL A 90 -6.25 11.45 -1.75
C VAL A 90 -5.80 12.88 -1.40
N LYS A 91 -6.63 13.63 -0.66
CA LYS A 91 -6.33 15.00 -0.22
C LYS A 91 -6.43 15.09 1.30
N ASP A 92 -7.55 15.59 1.79
CA ASP A 92 -7.77 15.95 3.20
C ASP A 92 -8.80 15.06 3.91
N TYR A 93 -9.66 14.35 3.18
CA TYR A 93 -10.74 13.55 3.77
C TYR A 93 -10.24 12.58 4.85
N PHE A 94 -9.17 11.82 4.58
CA PHE A 94 -8.67 10.84 5.55
C PHE A 94 -7.97 11.49 6.74
N SER A 95 -7.33 12.63 6.56
CA SER A 95 -6.72 13.38 7.67
C SER A 95 -7.77 14.09 8.52
N GLU A 96 -8.81 14.65 7.92
CA GLU A 96 -9.87 15.35 8.63
C GLU A 96 -10.81 14.40 9.37
N GLU A 97 -11.23 13.31 8.72
CA GLU A 97 -12.21 12.38 9.30
C GLU A 97 -11.59 11.34 10.26
N PHE A 98 -10.35 10.91 10.01
CA PHE A 98 -9.74 9.81 10.77
C PHE A 98 -8.41 10.19 11.43
N GLY A 99 -7.97 11.43 11.37
CA GLY A 99 -6.67 11.84 11.91
C GLY A 99 -5.47 11.11 11.28
N MET A 100 -5.64 10.57 10.06
CA MET A 100 -4.58 9.82 9.37
C MET A 100 -3.44 10.74 8.95
N LYS A 101 -2.21 10.26 9.09
CA LYS A 101 -1.03 10.89 8.48
C LYS A 101 -0.89 10.44 7.04
N ILE A 102 -0.91 11.39 6.11
CA ILE A 102 -0.87 11.14 4.66
C ILE A 102 0.53 11.40 4.11
N TYR A 103 1.04 10.46 3.32
CA TYR A 103 2.39 10.52 2.74
C TYR A 103 2.34 10.38 1.22
N ALA A 104 2.71 11.44 0.53
CA ALA A 104 2.81 11.45 -0.94
C ALA A 104 4.12 10.83 -1.46
N ASN A 105 5.12 10.68 -0.58
CA ASN A 105 6.45 10.15 -0.90
C ASN A 105 6.88 9.15 0.19
N PRO A 106 7.86 8.30 -0.09
CA PRO A 106 8.45 7.44 0.94
C PRO A 106 8.99 8.22 2.13
N ILE A 107 8.97 7.60 3.30
CA ILE A 107 9.47 8.18 4.55
C ILE A 107 10.50 7.28 5.20
N GLU A 108 11.26 7.84 6.13
CA GLU A 108 12.15 7.12 7.01
C GLU A 108 11.53 7.02 8.40
N LEU A 109 11.58 5.83 8.97
CA LEU A 109 11.16 5.53 10.34
C LEU A 109 12.34 5.01 11.14
N SER A 110 12.29 5.23 12.45
CA SER A 110 13.21 4.59 13.40
C SER A 110 12.40 3.81 14.42
N LEU A 111 12.51 2.48 14.38
CA LEU A 111 11.83 1.57 15.31
C LEU A 111 12.86 0.61 15.90
N TYR A 112 12.89 0.49 17.22
CA TYR A 112 13.80 -0.43 17.92
C TYR A 112 15.29 -0.27 17.56
N GLY A 113 15.71 0.96 17.26
CA GLY A 113 17.07 1.28 16.82
C GLY A 113 17.39 0.91 15.37
N LYS A 114 16.38 0.44 14.61
CA LYS A 114 16.48 0.12 13.18
C LYS A 114 16.01 1.29 12.32
N ARG A 115 16.72 1.57 11.23
CA ARG A 115 16.31 2.52 10.21
C ARG A 115 15.47 1.80 9.16
N ILE A 116 14.28 2.30 8.91
CA ILE A 116 13.30 1.70 8.01
C ILE A 116 12.91 2.71 6.94
N TYR A 117 12.98 2.34 5.68
CA TYR A 117 12.52 3.11 4.55
C TYR A 117 11.19 2.54 4.05
N VAL A 118 10.12 3.33 4.10
CA VAL A 118 8.75 2.87 3.78
C VAL A 118 8.15 3.74 2.68
N GLY A 119 7.52 3.10 1.71
CA GLY A 119 6.75 3.76 0.67
C GLY A 119 5.99 2.78 -0.20
N HIS A 120 5.08 3.26 -1.05
CA HIS A 120 4.35 2.35 -1.95
C HIS A 120 5.27 1.68 -2.97
N GLY A 121 6.15 2.45 -3.60
CA GLY A 121 7.14 1.90 -4.52
C GLY A 121 6.95 2.32 -5.97
N ASP A 122 5.77 2.75 -6.36
CA ASP A 122 5.44 3.16 -7.73
C ASP A 122 6.37 4.26 -8.27
N GLY A 123 6.93 4.02 -9.44
CA GLY A 123 7.88 4.95 -10.08
C GLY A 123 9.27 5.04 -9.44
N LEU A 124 9.60 4.18 -8.47
CA LEU A 124 10.97 3.99 -7.98
C LEU A 124 11.77 3.05 -8.90
N GLY A 125 13.10 3.11 -8.77
CA GLY A 125 13.99 2.26 -9.56
C GLY A 125 14.29 2.78 -10.97
N PRO A 126 15.12 2.06 -11.73
CA PRO A 126 15.66 2.52 -13.01
C PRO A 126 14.69 2.45 -14.18
N GLY A 127 13.62 1.63 -14.08
CA GLY A 127 12.67 1.36 -15.16
C GLY A 127 11.55 2.38 -15.28
N ASP A 128 10.59 2.04 -16.14
CA ASP A 128 9.27 2.66 -16.29
C ASP A 128 9.25 4.19 -16.49
N ARG A 129 10.05 4.67 -17.43
CA ARG A 129 10.10 6.10 -17.76
C ARG A 129 8.74 6.63 -18.23
N GLY A 130 7.97 5.81 -18.94
CA GLY A 130 6.62 6.17 -19.40
C GLY A 130 5.67 6.41 -18.23
N TYR A 131 5.61 5.49 -17.27
CA TYR A 131 4.80 5.65 -16.09
C TYR A 131 5.24 6.86 -15.25
N LYS A 132 6.54 7.10 -15.08
CA LYS A 132 7.04 8.27 -14.33
C LYS A 132 6.55 9.60 -14.91
N LEU A 133 6.49 9.72 -16.23
CA LEU A 133 5.92 10.89 -16.91
C LEU A 133 4.41 11.00 -16.70
N ILE A 134 3.68 9.89 -16.82
CA ILE A 134 2.24 9.83 -16.56
C ILE A 134 1.95 10.19 -15.11
N LYS A 135 2.69 9.63 -14.16
CA LYS A 135 2.57 9.94 -12.73
C LYS A 135 2.76 11.44 -12.45
N LEU A 136 3.78 12.05 -13.05
CA LEU A 136 4.03 13.48 -12.91
C LEU A 136 2.86 14.31 -13.45
N PHE A 137 2.30 13.93 -14.59
CA PHE A 137 1.15 14.59 -15.18
C PHE A 137 -0.11 14.42 -14.29
N LEU A 138 -0.42 13.20 -13.86
CA LEU A 138 -1.58 12.90 -13.01
C LEU A 138 -1.51 13.60 -11.64
N ARG A 139 -0.31 13.73 -11.07
CA ARG A 139 -0.09 14.46 -9.82
C ARG A 139 -0.13 15.98 -9.96
N SER A 140 -0.17 16.51 -11.19
CA SER A 140 -0.23 17.95 -11.39
C SER A 140 -1.56 18.53 -10.92
N THR A 141 -1.52 19.71 -10.32
CA THR A 141 -2.71 20.45 -9.86
C THR A 141 -3.67 20.76 -11.01
N LEU A 142 -3.13 20.99 -12.22
CA LEU A 142 -3.93 21.25 -13.42
C LEU A 142 -4.74 20.01 -13.84
N CYS A 143 -4.12 18.82 -13.82
CA CYS A 143 -4.81 17.57 -14.15
C CYS A 143 -5.91 17.29 -13.12
N GLN A 144 -5.62 17.41 -11.83
CA GLN A 144 -6.60 17.23 -10.75
C GLN A 144 -7.73 18.26 -10.84
N TRP A 145 -7.42 19.53 -11.12
CA TRP A 145 -8.40 20.57 -11.32
C TRP A 145 -9.33 20.27 -12.51
N ALA A 146 -8.76 19.83 -13.64
CA ALA A 146 -9.54 19.46 -14.82
C ALA A 146 -10.44 18.24 -14.54
N PHE A 147 -9.92 17.21 -13.88
CA PHE A 147 -10.70 16.03 -13.49
C PHE A 147 -11.85 16.39 -12.54
N ALA A 148 -11.64 17.32 -11.60
CA ALA A 148 -12.68 17.79 -10.69
C ALA A 148 -13.87 18.49 -11.39
N ARG A 149 -13.75 18.89 -12.67
CA ARG A 149 -14.84 19.46 -13.49
C ARG A 149 -15.66 18.39 -14.21
N ILE A 150 -15.18 17.16 -14.23
CA ILE A 150 -15.93 16.03 -14.81
C ILE A 150 -16.97 15.59 -13.78
N HIS A 151 -18.21 15.38 -14.26
CA HIS A 151 -19.26 14.88 -13.36
C HIS A 151 -18.84 13.57 -12.69
N PRO A 152 -18.96 13.40 -11.36
CA PRO A 152 -18.45 12.26 -10.62
C PRO A 152 -18.81 10.89 -11.19
N ASN A 153 -20.06 10.72 -11.65
CA ASN A 153 -20.50 9.45 -12.23
C ASN A 153 -19.73 9.07 -13.50
N PHE A 154 -19.39 10.07 -14.32
CA PHE A 154 -18.61 9.84 -15.54
C PHE A 154 -17.12 9.69 -15.22
N GLY A 155 -16.57 10.58 -14.41
CA GLY A 155 -15.15 10.56 -14.03
C GLY A 155 -14.74 9.26 -13.33
N ILE A 156 -15.51 8.82 -12.34
CA ILE A 156 -15.26 7.56 -11.63
C ILE A 156 -15.41 6.35 -12.58
N GLY A 157 -16.40 6.36 -13.48
CA GLY A 157 -16.58 5.30 -14.48
C GLY A 157 -15.38 5.19 -15.44
N LEU A 158 -14.93 6.33 -15.95
CA LEU A 158 -13.78 6.43 -16.85
C LEU A 158 -12.49 5.95 -16.16
N ALA A 159 -12.25 6.39 -14.94
CA ALA A 159 -11.08 6.02 -14.18
C ALA A 159 -11.04 4.51 -13.86
N ARG A 160 -12.16 3.92 -13.46
CA ARG A 160 -12.28 2.47 -13.27
C ARG A 160 -12.02 1.67 -14.54
N PHE A 161 -12.47 2.19 -15.70
CA PHE A 161 -12.16 1.54 -16.99
C PHE A 161 -10.65 1.53 -17.27
N PHE A 162 -9.95 2.65 -17.03
CA PHE A 162 -8.50 2.72 -17.21
C PHE A 162 -7.74 1.88 -16.17
N SER A 163 -8.17 1.88 -14.91
CA SER A 163 -7.61 1.03 -13.86
C SER A 163 -7.75 -0.46 -14.20
N GLY A 164 -8.93 -0.90 -14.68
CA GLY A 164 -9.16 -2.27 -15.12
C GLY A 164 -8.23 -2.67 -16.27
N LYS A 165 -8.09 -1.81 -17.29
CA LYS A 165 -7.22 -2.05 -18.44
C LYS A 165 -5.73 -2.07 -18.06
N SER A 166 -5.31 -1.27 -17.10
CA SER A 166 -3.95 -1.30 -16.56
C SER A 166 -3.64 -2.67 -15.95
N ARG A 167 -4.55 -3.23 -15.13
CA ARG A 167 -4.36 -4.56 -14.52
C ARG A 167 -4.27 -5.70 -15.55
N GLU A 168 -5.10 -5.68 -16.61
CA GLU A 168 -5.03 -6.68 -17.70
C GLU A 168 -3.68 -6.67 -18.41
N GLY A 169 -3.02 -5.51 -18.51
CA GLY A 169 -1.70 -5.36 -19.10
C GLY A 169 -0.54 -5.82 -18.22
N THR A 170 -0.78 -6.04 -16.93
CA THR A 170 0.25 -6.33 -15.90
C THR A 170 0.22 -7.78 -15.39
N GLU A 171 -0.41 -8.72 -16.10
CA GLU A 171 -0.39 -10.15 -15.75
C GLU A 171 1.04 -10.70 -15.51
N HIS A 172 2.05 -10.12 -16.15
CA HIS A 172 3.46 -10.45 -15.93
C HIS A 172 4.04 -9.92 -14.60
N GLU A 173 3.38 -8.97 -13.95
CA GLU A 173 3.84 -8.41 -12.66
C GLU A 173 3.62 -9.39 -11.51
N HIS A 174 2.80 -10.41 -11.68
CA HIS A 174 2.59 -11.49 -10.71
C HIS A 174 3.65 -12.59 -10.75
N GLN A 175 4.71 -12.42 -11.55
CA GLN A 175 5.80 -13.39 -11.65
C GLN A 175 7.12 -12.77 -11.18
N PHE A 176 7.89 -13.53 -10.42
CA PHE A 176 9.27 -13.17 -10.13
C PHE A 176 10.14 -13.43 -11.37
N LEU A 177 10.68 -12.38 -11.94
CA LEU A 177 11.48 -12.44 -13.16
C LEU A 177 13.00 -12.40 -12.89
N GLY A 178 13.41 -12.56 -11.61
CA GLY A 178 14.78 -12.46 -11.17
C GLY A 178 15.15 -11.05 -10.69
N PHE A 179 16.14 -10.98 -9.81
CA PHE A 179 16.56 -9.73 -9.13
C PHE A 179 16.90 -8.59 -10.11
N GLU A 180 17.48 -8.93 -11.26
CA GLU A 180 17.86 -7.96 -12.30
C GLU A 180 16.64 -7.25 -12.95
N LYS A 181 15.44 -7.79 -12.76
CA LYS A 181 14.18 -7.24 -13.29
C LYS A 181 13.28 -6.68 -12.18
N GLU A 182 13.64 -6.88 -10.92
CA GLU A 182 12.91 -6.31 -9.77
C GLU A 182 13.38 -4.87 -9.49
N TRP A 183 12.74 -3.90 -10.10
CA TRP A 183 13.15 -2.49 -10.03
C TRP A 183 13.17 -1.92 -8.63
N LEU A 184 12.25 -2.35 -7.76
CA LEU A 184 12.23 -1.91 -6.38
C LEU A 184 13.38 -2.51 -5.57
N TYR A 185 13.77 -3.75 -5.86
CA TYR A 185 14.96 -4.36 -5.28
C TYR A 185 16.22 -3.59 -5.70
N GLN A 186 16.39 -3.29 -7.01
CA GLN A 186 17.51 -2.49 -7.52
C GLN A 186 17.54 -1.08 -6.92
N PHE A 187 16.36 -0.47 -6.73
CA PHE A 187 16.28 0.82 -6.04
C PHE A 187 16.80 0.71 -4.60
N ALA A 188 16.35 -0.30 -3.86
CA ALA A 188 16.76 -0.53 -2.50
C ALA A 188 18.27 -0.85 -2.40
N GLU A 189 18.83 -1.65 -3.35
CA GLU A 189 20.28 -1.89 -3.45
C GLU A 189 21.07 -0.59 -3.66
N THR A 190 20.62 0.26 -4.59
CA THR A 190 21.27 1.53 -4.86
C THR A 190 21.21 2.47 -3.65
N LYS A 191 20.03 2.54 -3.00
CA LYS A 191 19.86 3.36 -1.80
C LYS A 191 20.71 2.84 -0.64
N GLN A 192 20.84 1.52 -0.50
CA GLN A 192 21.67 0.89 0.53
C GLN A 192 23.16 1.26 0.42
N GLN A 193 23.63 1.56 -0.80
CA GLN A 193 25.02 1.98 -1.01
C GLN A 193 25.26 3.44 -0.59
N THR A 194 24.27 4.31 -0.72
CA THR A 194 24.38 5.74 -0.49
C THR A 194 23.83 6.20 0.85
N ASP A 195 22.75 5.57 1.30
CA ASP A 195 22.01 5.90 2.52
C ASP A 195 21.42 4.60 3.09
N PRO A 196 22.22 3.82 3.86
CA PRO A 196 21.83 2.48 4.29
C PRO A 196 20.70 2.48 5.32
N HIS A 197 19.76 1.54 5.13
CA HIS A 197 18.66 1.25 6.03
C HIS A 197 18.68 -0.24 6.39
N ASP A 198 18.17 -0.57 7.58
CA ASP A 198 18.02 -1.96 8.00
C ASP A 198 16.89 -2.65 7.23
N TYR A 199 15.78 -1.92 6.97
CA TYR A 199 14.61 -2.46 6.29
C TYR A 199 14.10 -1.49 5.22
N TYR A 200 13.71 -2.05 4.06
CA TYR A 200 13.01 -1.38 2.96
C TYR A 200 11.65 -2.04 2.81
N ILE A 201 10.56 -1.31 3.05
CA ILE A 201 9.20 -1.85 3.03
C ILE A 201 8.41 -1.18 1.91
N PHE A 202 7.98 -1.97 0.92
CA PHE A 202 7.22 -1.50 -0.23
C PHE A 202 6.00 -2.37 -0.51
N GLY A 203 5.02 -1.82 -1.23
CA GLY A 203 3.93 -2.52 -1.92
C GLY A 203 4.19 -2.63 -3.41
N HIS A 204 3.14 -2.37 -4.21
CA HIS A 204 3.16 -2.17 -5.67
C HIS A 204 3.48 -3.39 -6.53
N ARG A 205 4.37 -4.28 -6.10
CA ARG A 205 4.75 -5.47 -6.89
C ARG A 205 3.78 -6.63 -6.77
N HIS A 206 2.81 -6.53 -5.86
CA HIS A 206 1.81 -7.57 -5.59
C HIS A 206 2.38 -8.95 -5.22
N LEU A 207 3.68 -9.09 -5.14
CA LEU A 207 4.37 -10.33 -4.75
C LEU A 207 5.00 -10.18 -3.38
N PRO A 208 4.68 -11.07 -2.43
CA PRO A 208 5.31 -11.02 -1.12
C PRO A 208 6.78 -11.43 -1.18
N PHE A 209 7.67 -10.54 -0.74
CA PHE A 209 9.12 -10.78 -0.70
C PHE A 209 9.72 -10.47 0.67
N ALA A 210 10.74 -11.21 1.05
CA ALA A 210 11.69 -10.89 2.09
C ALA A 210 13.09 -11.23 1.58
N LEU A 211 13.77 -10.25 0.96
CA LEU A 211 15.02 -10.46 0.24
C LEU A 211 16.16 -9.67 0.91
N PRO A 212 17.31 -10.29 1.19
CA PRO A 212 18.45 -9.58 1.77
C PRO A 212 19.05 -8.61 0.76
N ILE A 213 19.48 -7.48 1.28
CA ILE A 213 20.23 -6.47 0.54
C ILE A 213 21.43 -6.08 1.40
N ASN A 214 22.60 -6.63 1.11
CA ASN A 214 23.83 -6.38 1.87
C ASN A 214 23.58 -6.57 3.39
N LYS A 215 23.50 -5.46 4.16
CA LYS A 215 23.27 -5.49 5.62
C LYS A 215 21.79 -5.24 6.00
N GLY A 216 20.92 -5.03 5.03
CA GLY A 216 19.50 -4.78 5.23
C GLY A 216 18.62 -5.84 4.59
N THR A 217 17.30 -5.65 4.69
CA THR A 217 16.30 -6.53 4.06
C THR A 217 15.27 -5.71 3.30
N TYR A 218 14.97 -6.13 2.08
CA TYR A 218 13.87 -5.63 1.27
C TYR A 218 12.63 -6.50 1.52
N TYR A 219 11.53 -5.85 1.89
CA TYR A 219 10.22 -6.45 2.02
C TYR A 219 9.29 -5.86 0.96
N ASN A 220 8.57 -6.71 0.22
CA ASN A 220 7.38 -6.30 -0.50
C ASN A 220 6.17 -6.94 0.16
N LEU A 221 5.16 -6.11 0.45
CA LEU A 221 4.02 -6.50 1.29
C LEU A 221 3.05 -7.48 0.61
N GLY A 222 3.22 -7.73 -0.71
CA GLY A 222 2.26 -8.49 -1.47
C GLY A 222 0.98 -7.67 -1.72
N GLU A 223 -0.15 -8.38 -1.87
CA GLU A 223 -1.47 -7.78 -2.12
C GLU A 223 -2.60 -8.58 -1.41
N TRP A 224 -3.82 -8.01 -1.39
CA TRP A 224 -4.94 -8.58 -0.62
C TRP A 224 -6.00 -9.29 -1.47
N ILE A 225 -5.77 -9.46 -2.77
CA ILE A 225 -6.65 -10.24 -3.67
C ILE A 225 -6.37 -11.73 -3.52
N THR A 226 -5.05 -12.10 -3.50
CA THR A 226 -4.57 -13.49 -3.50
C THR A 226 -3.84 -13.83 -2.21
N TYR A 227 -2.83 -13.01 -1.82
CA TYR A 227 -1.90 -13.37 -0.75
C TYR A 227 -2.38 -12.95 0.63
N GLN A 228 -3.03 -11.82 0.78
CA GLN A 228 -3.49 -11.25 2.05
C GLN A 228 -2.37 -11.18 3.10
N THR A 229 -1.22 -10.67 2.69
CA THR A 229 -0.02 -10.62 3.52
C THR A 229 0.20 -9.26 4.17
N PHE A 230 0.91 -9.26 5.29
CA PHE A 230 1.26 -8.05 6.03
C PHE A 230 2.55 -8.27 6.86
N LEU A 231 3.20 -7.16 7.24
CA LEU A 231 4.31 -7.18 8.20
C LEU A 231 3.86 -6.64 9.56
N LYS A 232 4.40 -7.22 10.62
CA LYS A 232 4.32 -6.71 11.99
C LYS A 232 5.74 -6.44 12.50
N ILE A 233 5.93 -5.29 13.14
CA ILE A 233 7.17 -4.92 13.85
C ILE A 233 6.79 -4.57 15.28
N ASP A 234 7.15 -5.43 16.21
CA ASP A 234 6.97 -5.25 17.66
C ASP A 234 8.28 -5.48 18.44
N SER A 235 9.36 -5.76 17.73
CA SER A 235 10.72 -5.98 18.18
C SER A 235 11.71 -5.47 17.14
N ASP A 236 12.95 -5.82 17.23
CA ASP A 236 14.01 -5.45 16.27
C ASP A 236 13.92 -6.18 14.91
N LEU A 237 13.10 -7.23 14.81
CA LEU A 237 12.90 -8.02 13.59
C LEU A 237 11.47 -7.93 13.08
N PRO A 238 11.27 -7.52 11.81
CA PRO A 238 9.96 -7.61 11.14
C PRO A 238 9.53 -9.08 11.03
N GLN A 239 8.25 -9.31 11.32
CA GLN A 239 7.62 -10.61 11.18
C GLN A 239 6.61 -10.57 10.04
N TYR A 240 6.71 -11.53 9.12
CA TYR A 240 5.83 -11.63 7.96
C TYR A 240 4.69 -12.61 8.25
N TYR A 241 3.45 -12.19 7.93
CA TYR A 241 2.24 -12.97 8.16
C TYR A 241 1.35 -13.01 6.93
N GLN A 242 0.55 -14.08 6.84
CA GLN A 242 -0.59 -14.19 5.97
C GLN A 242 -1.88 -14.19 6.81
N TRP A 243 -2.88 -13.49 6.35
CA TRP A 243 -4.22 -13.48 6.92
C TRP A 243 -5.10 -14.54 6.24
N ASP A 244 -5.57 -15.55 6.98
CA ASP A 244 -6.43 -16.61 6.44
C ASP A 244 -7.94 -16.24 6.46
N GLY A 245 -8.27 -15.03 6.88
CA GLY A 245 -9.62 -14.53 7.07
C GLY A 245 -10.10 -14.55 8.53
N HIS A 246 -9.36 -15.20 9.43
CA HIS A 246 -9.68 -15.35 10.85
C HIS A 246 -8.48 -15.13 11.79
N GLN A 247 -7.29 -15.50 11.37
CA GLN A 247 -6.07 -15.40 12.17
C GLN A 247 -4.85 -15.09 11.30
N ALA A 248 -3.82 -14.57 11.94
CA ALA A 248 -2.51 -14.37 11.34
C ALA A 248 -1.70 -15.67 11.41
N ILE A 249 -1.19 -16.12 10.28
CA ILE A 249 -0.33 -17.29 10.15
C ILE A 249 1.06 -16.79 9.75
N SER A 250 2.11 -17.25 10.42
CA SER A 250 3.48 -16.93 10.03
C SER A 250 3.70 -17.30 8.57
N TYR A 251 4.24 -16.38 7.79
CA TYR A 251 4.41 -16.54 6.36
C TYR A 251 5.89 -16.44 5.98
N ASP A 252 6.36 -17.43 5.25
CA ASP A 252 7.70 -17.41 4.68
C ASP A 252 7.56 -17.18 3.16
N PRO A 253 7.92 -15.98 2.66
CA PRO A 253 7.77 -15.69 1.24
C PRO A 253 8.57 -16.66 0.37
N PRO A 254 7.99 -17.20 -0.72
CA PRO A 254 8.59 -18.28 -1.53
C PRO A 254 9.91 -17.91 -2.22
N TYR A 255 10.28 -16.64 -2.18
CA TYR A 255 11.52 -16.10 -2.75
C TYR A 255 12.50 -15.62 -1.66
N GLY A 256 12.19 -15.90 -0.40
CA GLY A 256 13.15 -15.74 0.70
C GLY A 256 14.36 -16.66 0.49
N ILE A 257 15.54 -16.23 0.95
CA ILE A 257 16.71 -17.10 0.91
C ILE A 257 16.41 -18.29 1.81
N ALA A 258 16.42 -19.48 1.24
CA ALA A 258 16.61 -20.69 2.02
C ALA A 258 17.90 -20.50 2.84
N GLN A 259 17.77 -20.49 4.16
CA GLN A 259 18.89 -20.44 5.10
C GLN A 259 19.84 -21.62 4.89
#